data_b9404fef42d0fb85b5b1831878e2f4c8
#
_entry.id   b9404fef42d0fb85b5b1831878e2f4c8
#
_cell.length_a   1.000
_cell.length_b   1.000
_cell.length_c   1.000
_cell.angle_alpha   90.00
_cell.angle_beta   90.00
_cell.angle_gamma   90.00
#
_symmetry.space_group_name_H-M   'P 1'
#
loop_
_entity.id
_entity.type
_entity.pdbx_description
1 polymer ?
#
loop_
_entity_poly.entity_id
_entity_poly.type
_entity_poly.pdbx_seq_one_letter_code
_entity_poly.pdbx_strand_id
1 'polypeptide(L)'
;MVTYRPVPEGREDDLKRLLQYSFVPERGNAPESYRLSRPPDLYDLRGLFEDGDLCSACKRYRFDASVRGQRRSIGGLGALATFPDLRRQWYARRLTRHVLEEFREEGIDLVALWPSTIDYHRKQGWGIAHEFRRYEFTPEQLRFADRPAGRYTAVTGDDWERLRGVEQGARRTLSLRRSETWWRERTLGDWAGSGDPFAFGYERDGSLRGFVVYTIERESGTTPHEAVRRLRVRQLSAVDDEGLRALLHFLGGHDSQVDTVELRRPPECRLLERVRAPETATCTVEPGPMVRLTGVDALERLPWPETLDTEFTLRVTDPLVEANDGRFRVTVSDGTPSVEPVATGGHAGDSAEDGGADAVTDIETLSQLYVGTYEVRRAEQLGNCNFEESVIEPLSEVFSEEQLALSAFF
;
A
#
# COMPACT_ATOMS: atom_id res chain seq x y z
N MET A 1 -32.99 -5.31 6.89
CA MET A 1 -32.47 -4.87 5.56
C MET A 1 -31.04 -4.33 5.75
N VAL A 2 -30.07 -4.79 4.95
CA VAL A 2 -28.67 -4.33 5.07
C VAL A 2 -28.46 -3.05 4.27
N THR A 3 -27.91 -2.01 4.94
CA THR A 3 -27.66 -0.69 4.34
C THR A 3 -26.19 -0.32 4.49
N TYR A 4 -25.61 0.22 3.40
CA TYR A 4 -24.27 0.83 3.36
C TYR A 4 -24.38 2.35 3.58
N ARG A 5 -23.65 2.89 4.53
CA ARG A 5 -23.68 4.32 4.84
C ARG A 5 -22.49 4.76 5.69
N PRO A 6 -22.23 6.08 5.80
CA PRO A 6 -21.31 6.60 6.80
C PRO A 6 -21.68 6.13 8.21
N VAL A 7 -20.64 5.84 9.02
CA VAL A 7 -20.84 5.53 10.43
C VAL A 7 -21.15 6.83 11.17
N PRO A 8 -22.36 7.00 11.73
CA PRO A 8 -22.76 8.25 12.37
C PRO A 8 -21.96 8.54 13.64
N GLU A 9 -21.93 9.80 14.02
CA GLU A 9 -21.49 10.19 15.37
C GLU A 9 -22.36 9.49 16.42
N GLY A 10 -21.75 9.17 17.57
CA GLY A 10 -22.43 8.41 18.64
C GLY A 10 -22.31 6.88 18.55
N ARG A 11 -21.63 6.36 17.50
CA ARG A 11 -21.29 4.92 17.38
C ARG A 11 -19.82 4.62 17.70
N GLU A 12 -19.16 5.51 18.48
CA GLU A 12 -17.75 5.37 18.85
C GLU A 12 -17.46 4.09 19.63
N ASP A 13 -18.38 3.72 20.54
CA ASP A 13 -18.21 2.52 21.37
C ASP A 13 -18.34 1.23 20.54
N ASP A 14 -19.23 1.20 19.56
CA ASP A 14 -19.34 0.07 18.64
C ASP A 14 -18.08 -0.08 17.79
N LEU A 15 -17.61 1.01 17.21
CA LEU A 15 -16.36 1.02 16.44
C LEU A 15 -15.15 0.62 17.28
N LYS A 16 -15.06 1.17 18.50
CA LYS A 16 -13.99 0.88 19.44
C LYS A 16 -13.94 -0.62 19.76
N ARG A 17 -15.08 -1.23 20.11
CA ARG A 17 -15.19 -2.67 20.35
C ARG A 17 -14.80 -3.48 19.11
N LEU A 18 -15.31 -3.10 17.94
CA LEU A 18 -15.06 -3.78 16.68
C LEU A 18 -13.56 -3.75 16.30
N LEU A 19 -12.94 -2.57 16.35
CA LEU A 19 -11.53 -2.40 16.02
C LEU A 19 -10.61 -3.06 17.05
N GLN A 20 -10.89 -2.91 18.35
CA GLN A 20 -10.14 -3.56 19.41
C GLN A 20 -10.13 -5.08 19.23
N TYR A 21 -11.32 -5.67 19.08
CA TYR A 21 -11.44 -7.11 18.88
C TYR A 21 -10.75 -7.61 17.61
N SER A 22 -10.76 -6.82 16.55
CA SER A 22 -10.24 -7.26 15.25
C SER A 22 -8.74 -7.11 15.10
N PHE A 23 -8.13 -6.10 15.76
CA PHE A 23 -6.73 -5.75 15.52
C PHE A 23 -5.81 -5.88 16.74
N VAL A 24 -6.36 -5.89 17.96
CA VAL A 24 -5.57 -6.03 19.20
C VAL A 24 -6.33 -6.84 20.25
N PRO A 25 -6.84 -8.05 19.89
CA PRO A 25 -7.69 -8.87 20.78
C PRO A 25 -6.98 -9.27 22.07
N GLU A 26 -5.66 -9.36 22.07
CA GLU A 26 -4.84 -9.68 23.22
C GLU A 26 -4.91 -8.63 24.34
N ARG A 27 -5.34 -7.40 24.04
CA ARG A 27 -5.57 -6.33 25.01
C ARG A 27 -6.94 -6.42 25.72
N GLY A 28 -7.79 -7.39 25.32
CA GLY A 28 -9.14 -7.53 25.83
C GLY A 28 -10.06 -6.40 25.39
N ASN A 29 -11.08 -6.08 26.19
CA ASN A 29 -12.00 -4.99 25.89
C ASN A 29 -11.30 -3.64 26.02
N ALA A 30 -11.58 -2.73 25.09
CA ALA A 30 -10.98 -1.40 25.11
C ALA A 30 -11.39 -0.63 26.39
N PRO A 31 -10.43 0.02 27.09
CA PRO A 31 -10.73 0.83 28.26
C PRO A 31 -11.73 1.95 27.94
N GLU A 32 -12.56 2.35 28.89
CA GLU A 32 -13.48 3.51 28.72
C GLU A 32 -12.73 4.81 28.39
N SER A 33 -11.50 4.95 28.89
CA SER A 33 -10.63 6.10 28.60
C SER A 33 -10.11 6.17 27.16
N TYR A 34 -10.16 5.06 26.41
CA TYR A 34 -9.71 5.06 25.02
C TYR A 34 -10.63 5.95 24.16
N ARG A 35 -10.05 6.87 23.43
CA ARG A 35 -10.77 7.70 22.47
C ARG A 35 -10.37 7.32 21.05
N LEU A 36 -11.38 7.02 20.23
CA LEU A 36 -11.14 6.83 18.79
C LEU A 36 -10.92 8.19 18.17
N SER A 37 -9.69 8.45 17.70
CA SER A 37 -9.42 9.65 16.90
C SER A 37 -10.13 9.55 15.55
N ARG A 38 -10.85 10.60 15.17
CA ARG A 38 -11.54 10.72 13.88
C ARG A 38 -11.08 12.00 13.15
N PRO A 39 -9.81 12.09 12.76
CA PRO A 39 -9.36 13.26 12.00
C PRO A 39 -10.03 13.22 10.61
N PRO A 40 -10.93 14.19 10.31
CA PRO A 40 -11.73 14.17 9.08
C PRO A 40 -10.88 14.29 7.83
N ASP A 41 -9.71 14.90 7.94
CA ASP A 41 -8.77 15.06 6.82
C ASP A 41 -7.98 13.79 6.48
N LEU A 42 -8.07 12.74 7.30
CA LEU A 42 -7.33 11.50 7.07
C LEU A 42 -8.18 10.40 6.45
N TYR A 43 -9.41 10.21 6.94
CA TYR A 43 -10.28 9.12 6.49
C TYR A 43 -11.74 9.34 6.81
N ASP A 44 -12.60 8.70 6.01
CA ASP A 44 -14.02 8.52 6.30
C ASP A 44 -14.26 7.15 6.90
N LEU A 45 -15.30 7.03 7.72
CA LEU A 45 -15.80 5.75 8.23
C LEU A 45 -17.02 5.33 7.45
N ARG A 46 -17.00 4.09 6.96
CA ARG A 46 -18.15 3.44 6.32
C ARG A 46 -18.53 2.18 7.06
N GLY A 47 -19.80 1.88 7.08
CA GLY A 47 -20.34 0.68 7.72
C GLY A 47 -21.48 0.04 6.96
N LEU A 48 -21.64 -1.26 7.18
CA LEU A 48 -22.86 -2.00 6.88
C LEU A 48 -23.69 -2.14 8.14
N PHE A 49 -24.95 -1.81 8.02
CA PHE A 49 -25.93 -1.85 9.11
C PHE A 49 -27.07 -2.81 8.75
N GLU A 50 -27.48 -3.62 9.69
CA GLU A 50 -28.68 -4.45 9.59
C GLU A 50 -29.62 -4.14 10.75
N ASP A 51 -30.86 -3.78 10.43
CA ASP A 51 -31.90 -3.39 11.40
C ASP A 51 -31.45 -2.30 12.40
N GLY A 52 -30.54 -1.45 11.97
CA GLY A 52 -29.97 -0.33 12.72
C GLY A 52 -28.66 -0.63 13.45
N ASP A 53 -28.26 -1.89 13.54
CA ASP A 53 -27.02 -2.31 14.19
C ASP A 53 -25.85 -2.35 13.22
N LEU A 54 -24.67 -1.92 13.69
CA LEU A 54 -23.44 -1.96 12.92
C LEU A 54 -22.92 -3.39 12.84
N CYS A 55 -22.80 -3.93 11.63
CA CYS A 55 -22.33 -5.29 11.38
C CYS A 55 -20.85 -5.36 11.00
N SER A 56 -20.42 -4.41 10.18
CA SER A 56 -19.04 -4.32 9.66
C SER A 56 -18.69 -2.87 9.42
N ALA A 57 -17.43 -2.50 9.59
CA ALA A 57 -16.95 -1.15 9.32
C ALA A 57 -15.56 -1.16 8.68
N CYS A 58 -15.21 -0.06 8.03
CA CYS A 58 -13.87 0.20 7.49
C CYS A 58 -13.53 1.69 7.50
N LYS A 59 -12.23 1.99 7.34
CA LYS A 59 -11.72 3.31 7.05
C LYS A 59 -11.49 3.46 5.55
N ARG A 60 -11.91 4.57 5.02
CA ARG A 60 -11.75 4.96 3.63
C ARG A 60 -10.84 6.17 3.54
N TYR A 61 -9.70 6.02 2.91
CA TYR A 61 -8.72 7.09 2.72
C TYR A 61 -8.75 7.60 1.28
N ARG A 62 -8.40 8.86 1.08
CA ARG A 62 -8.10 9.47 -0.21
C ARG A 62 -6.70 9.99 -0.20
N PHE A 63 -5.90 9.56 -1.15
CA PHE A 63 -4.51 9.96 -1.28
C PHE A 63 -4.24 10.56 -2.64
N ASP A 64 -3.33 11.52 -2.67
CA ASP A 64 -2.61 11.90 -3.85
C ASP A 64 -1.39 10.99 -4.01
N ALA A 65 -1.26 10.32 -5.13
CA ALA A 65 -0.15 9.44 -5.43
C ALA A 65 0.44 9.70 -6.82
N SER A 66 1.69 9.32 -7.01
CA SER A 66 2.27 9.17 -8.34
C SER A 66 1.87 7.80 -8.89
N VAL A 67 1.30 7.72 -10.08
CA VAL A 67 1.04 6.47 -10.80
C VAL A 67 1.58 6.65 -12.22
N ARG A 68 2.59 5.86 -12.60
CA ARG A 68 3.26 5.95 -13.90
C ARG A 68 3.64 7.39 -14.29
N GLY A 69 4.30 8.08 -13.35
CA GLY A 69 4.77 9.46 -13.53
C GLY A 69 3.67 10.53 -13.50
N GLN A 70 2.39 10.15 -13.46
CA GLN A 70 1.27 11.07 -13.36
C GLN A 70 0.76 11.16 -11.93
N ARG A 71 0.29 12.36 -11.55
CA ARG A 71 -0.36 12.57 -10.26
C ARG A 71 -1.82 12.17 -10.33
N ARG A 72 -2.25 11.29 -9.44
CA ARG A 72 -3.61 10.76 -9.39
C ARG A 72 -4.14 10.65 -7.98
N SER A 73 -5.46 10.76 -7.85
CA SER A 73 -6.13 10.37 -6.62
C SER A 73 -6.27 8.85 -6.58
N ILE A 74 -5.87 8.24 -5.46
CA ILE A 74 -6.07 6.82 -5.19
C ILE A 74 -6.83 6.63 -3.89
N GLY A 75 -7.60 5.55 -3.81
CA GLY A 75 -8.28 5.14 -2.60
C GLY A 75 -7.38 4.34 -1.67
N GLY A 76 -7.69 4.37 -0.38
CA GLY A 76 -7.14 3.45 0.61
C GLY A 76 -8.25 2.78 1.39
N LEU A 77 -8.17 1.46 1.56
CA LEU A 77 -9.09 0.68 2.40
C LEU A 77 -8.34 0.17 3.61
N GLY A 78 -8.68 0.68 4.79
CA GLY A 78 -8.06 0.28 6.04
C GLY A 78 -9.05 -0.16 7.10
N ALA A 79 -8.56 -0.84 8.12
CA ALA A 79 -9.33 -1.23 9.30
C ALA A 79 -10.68 -1.94 8.98
N LEU A 80 -10.71 -2.76 7.92
CA LEU A 80 -11.87 -3.57 7.57
C LEU A 80 -12.12 -4.63 8.64
N ALA A 81 -13.27 -4.54 9.31
CA ALA A 81 -13.61 -5.38 10.45
C ALA A 81 -15.08 -5.77 10.45
N THR A 82 -15.36 -6.98 10.96
CA THR A 82 -16.72 -7.53 11.16
C THR A 82 -16.81 -8.11 12.56
N PHE A 83 -17.93 -7.87 13.27
CA PHE A 83 -18.17 -8.42 14.60
C PHE A 83 -18.05 -9.95 14.58
N PRO A 84 -17.52 -10.58 15.64
CA PRO A 84 -17.19 -12.01 15.64
C PRO A 84 -18.39 -12.92 15.41
N ASP A 85 -19.55 -12.59 15.93
CA ASP A 85 -20.82 -13.30 15.77
C ASP A 85 -21.44 -13.16 14.36
N LEU A 86 -20.99 -12.15 13.58
CA LEU A 86 -21.42 -11.88 12.21
C LEU A 86 -20.40 -12.31 11.16
N ARG A 87 -19.29 -12.94 11.56
CA ARG A 87 -18.27 -13.42 10.63
C ARG A 87 -18.82 -14.53 9.73
N ARG A 88 -18.17 -14.70 8.55
CA ARG A 88 -18.54 -15.70 7.52
C ARG A 88 -19.95 -15.55 6.94
N GLN A 89 -20.57 -14.39 7.11
CA GLN A 89 -21.85 -14.00 6.54
C GLN A 89 -21.70 -12.95 5.42
N TRP A 90 -20.52 -12.83 4.85
CA TRP A 90 -20.19 -11.99 3.69
C TRP A 90 -20.23 -10.46 3.94
N TYR A 91 -20.41 -9.97 5.18
CA TYR A 91 -20.48 -8.53 5.48
C TYR A 91 -19.24 -7.77 5.01
N ALA A 92 -18.03 -8.24 5.34
CA ALA A 92 -16.81 -7.59 4.90
C ALA A 92 -16.67 -7.55 3.38
N ARG A 93 -17.04 -8.65 2.68
CA ARG A 93 -17.05 -8.70 1.21
C ARG A 93 -18.04 -7.70 0.61
N ARG A 94 -19.26 -7.62 1.16
CA ARG A 94 -20.29 -6.65 0.71
C ARG A 94 -19.84 -5.22 0.97
N LEU A 95 -19.24 -4.96 2.16
CA LEU A 95 -18.68 -3.64 2.49
C LEU A 95 -17.58 -3.24 1.51
N THR A 96 -16.63 -4.15 1.22
CA THR A 96 -15.57 -3.91 0.25
C THR A 96 -16.13 -3.55 -1.13
N ARG A 97 -17.14 -4.28 -1.62
CA ARG A 97 -17.77 -3.99 -2.91
C ARG A 97 -18.35 -2.57 -2.94
N HIS A 98 -19.15 -2.19 -1.94
CA HIS A 98 -19.73 -0.85 -1.88
C HIS A 98 -18.69 0.27 -1.79
N VAL A 99 -17.58 0.02 -1.07
CA VAL A 99 -16.47 0.97 -1.00
C VAL A 99 -15.79 1.16 -2.36
N LEU A 100 -15.62 0.08 -3.13
CA LEU A 100 -15.04 0.16 -4.49
C LEU A 100 -15.99 0.88 -5.44
N GLU A 101 -17.30 0.59 -5.37
CA GLU A 101 -18.34 1.28 -6.14
C GLU A 101 -18.35 2.80 -5.82
N GLU A 102 -18.30 3.19 -4.54
CA GLU A 102 -18.25 4.57 -4.10
C GLU A 102 -16.96 5.27 -4.56
N PHE A 103 -15.79 4.60 -4.52
CA PHE A 103 -14.55 5.15 -5.06
C PHE A 103 -14.63 5.37 -6.59
N ARG A 104 -15.24 4.43 -7.32
CA ARG A 104 -15.44 4.57 -8.76
C ARG A 104 -16.35 5.75 -9.10
N GLU A 105 -17.44 5.94 -8.37
CA GLU A 105 -18.35 7.10 -8.53
C GLU A 105 -17.63 8.44 -8.27
N GLU A 106 -16.59 8.44 -7.41
CA GLU A 106 -15.74 9.60 -7.16
C GLU A 106 -14.61 9.78 -8.20
N GLY A 107 -14.53 8.91 -9.22
CA GLY A 107 -13.47 8.93 -10.24
C GLY A 107 -12.12 8.44 -9.74
N ILE A 108 -12.10 7.62 -8.69
CA ILE A 108 -10.89 6.99 -8.15
C ILE A 108 -10.78 5.58 -8.72
N ASP A 109 -9.80 5.36 -9.57
CA ASP A 109 -9.63 4.11 -10.31
C ASP A 109 -8.89 3.02 -9.55
N LEU A 110 -8.01 3.41 -8.67
CA LEU A 110 -7.09 2.51 -7.96
C LEU A 110 -7.28 2.63 -6.46
N VAL A 111 -7.42 1.48 -5.80
CA VAL A 111 -7.51 1.39 -4.34
C VAL A 111 -6.36 0.52 -3.83
N ALA A 112 -5.74 0.94 -2.73
CA ALA A 112 -4.70 0.18 -2.05
C ALA A 112 -5.14 -0.23 -0.65
N LEU A 113 -4.53 -1.31 -0.12
CA LEU A 113 -4.69 -1.74 1.27
C LEU A 113 -3.42 -2.43 1.79
N TRP A 114 -3.32 -2.51 3.11
CA TRP A 114 -2.35 -3.36 3.79
C TRP A 114 -3.05 -4.62 4.28
N PRO A 115 -2.72 -5.80 3.73
CA PRO A 115 -3.46 -7.01 4.04
C PRO A 115 -3.09 -7.56 5.43
N SER A 116 -4.10 -7.91 6.23
CA SER A 116 -3.90 -8.77 7.40
C SER A 116 -3.85 -10.25 7.00
N THR A 117 -4.55 -10.61 5.91
CA THR A 117 -4.62 -11.97 5.36
C THR A 117 -4.67 -11.86 3.83
N ILE A 118 -3.57 -12.18 3.16
CA ILE A 118 -3.43 -12.04 1.69
C ILE A 118 -4.48 -12.87 0.94
N ASP A 119 -4.63 -14.15 1.29
CA ASP A 119 -5.57 -15.07 0.64
C ASP A 119 -7.03 -14.58 0.68
N TYR A 120 -7.43 -13.92 1.78
CA TYR A 120 -8.76 -13.31 1.87
C TYR A 120 -8.95 -12.20 0.83
N HIS A 121 -7.95 -11.36 0.62
CA HIS A 121 -8.02 -10.25 -0.32
C HIS A 121 -7.87 -10.74 -1.77
N ARG A 122 -6.99 -11.70 -2.05
CA ARG A 122 -6.85 -12.32 -3.39
C ARG A 122 -8.17 -12.88 -3.90
N LYS A 123 -8.93 -13.59 -3.06
CA LYS A 123 -10.28 -14.09 -3.40
C LYS A 123 -11.29 -12.99 -3.75
N GLN A 124 -10.91 -11.74 -3.61
CA GLN A 124 -11.69 -10.57 -3.98
C GLN A 124 -11.00 -9.74 -5.08
N GLY A 125 -9.99 -10.28 -5.76
CA GLY A 125 -9.30 -9.66 -6.88
C GLY A 125 -8.30 -8.58 -6.49
N TRP A 126 -7.68 -8.67 -5.28
CA TRP A 126 -6.59 -7.79 -4.88
C TRP A 126 -5.25 -8.43 -5.21
N GLY A 127 -4.34 -7.66 -5.84
CA GLY A 127 -2.99 -8.09 -6.17
C GLY A 127 -1.93 -7.45 -5.28
N ILE A 128 -0.87 -8.20 -4.95
CA ILE A 128 0.30 -7.63 -4.24
C ILE A 128 0.98 -6.63 -5.19
N ALA A 129 1.11 -5.38 -4.77
CA ALA A 129 1.73 -4.34 -5.58
C ALA A 129 3.25 -4.51 -5.65
N HIS A 130 3.89 -4.72 -4.52
CA HIS A 130 5.33 -4.95 -4.43
C HIS A 130 5.69 -5.67 -3.14
N GLU A 131 6.95 -6.09 -3.05
CA GLU A 131 7.54 -6.73 -1.87
C GLU A 131 8.46 -5.77 -1.13
N PHE A 132 8.72 -6.07 0.13
CA PHE A 132 9.77 -5.46 0.93
C PHE A 132 10.81 -6.50 1.32
N ARG A 133 12.05 -6.04 1.48
CA ARG A 133 13.08 -6.76 2.23
C ARG A 133 13.13 -6.20 3.64
N ARG A 134 12.80 -7.04 4.62
CA ARG A 134 13.01 -6.75 6.03
C ARG A 134 14.39 -7.23 6.41
N TYR A 135 15.21 -6.29 6.83
CA TYR A 135 16.58 -6.53 7.28
C TYR A 135 16.64 -6.42 8.80
N GLU A 136 17.41 -7.31 9.41
CA GLU A 136 17.81 -7.23 10.81
C GLU A 136 19.35 -7.19 10.85
N PHE A 137 19.89 -6.11 11.40
CA PHE A 137 21.32 -5.86 11.52
C PHE A 137 21.70 -5.66 12.99
N THR A 138 22.92 -6.02 13.37
CA THR A 138 23.52 -5.41 14.54
C THR A 138 23.91 -3.96 14.25
N PRO A 139 23.95 -3.06 15.23
CA PRO A 139 24.38 -1.68 15.00
C PRO A 139 25.77 -1.56 14.34
N GLU A 140 26.70 -2.44 14.66
CA GLU A 140 28.06 -2.45 14.11
C GLU A 140 28.09 -2.70 12.59
N GLN A 141 27.14 -3.50 12.08
CA GLN A 141 27.05 -3.77 10.65
C GLN A 141 26.70 -2.50 9.85
N LEU A 142 26.04 -1.54 10.45
CA LEU A 142 25.65 -0.27 9.86
C LEU A 142 26.75 0.81 9.90
N ARG A 143 27.86 0.56 10.57
CA ARG A 143 29.04 1.45 10.64
C ARG A 143 30.03 1.18 9.52
N PHE A 144 29.55 1.07 8.29
CA PHE A 144 30.40 0.77 7.11
C PHE A 144 31.00 2.00 6.44
N ALA A 145 30.48 3.18 6.73
CA ALA A 145 30.95 4.44 6.17
C ALA A 145 31.69 5.29 7.20
N ASP A 146 32.57 6.16 6.74
CA ASP A 146 33.17 7.20 7.56
C ASP A 146 32.08 8.12 8.15
N ARG A 147 32.43 8.82 9.23
CA ARG A 147 31.51 9.77 9.85
C ARG A 147 31.08 10.82 8.82
N PRO A 148 29.77 11.00 8.60
CA PRO A 148 29.26 11.99 7.67
C PRO A 148 29.68 13.42 8.04
N ALA A 149 29.92 14.25 7.04
CA ALA A 149 30.37 15.64 7.25
C ALA A 149 29.25 16.57 7.75
N GLY A 150 27.99 16.18 7.63
CA GLY A 150 26.82 16.92 8.09
C GLY A 150 26.52 16.73 9.59
N ARG A 151 25.35 17.18 9.99
CA ARG A 151 24.86 17.06 11.39
C ARG A 151 23.52 16.34 11.45
N TYR A 152 23.26 15.73 12.59
CA TYR A 152 21.95 15.16 12.92
C TYR A 152 21.16 16.14 13.79
N THR A 153 19.87 16.34 13.45
CA THR A 153 18.96 17.20 14.20
C THR A 153 17.68 16.45 14.50
N ALA A 154 17.13 16.63 15.69
CA ALA A 154 15.79 16.15 15.96
C ALA A 154 14.79 16.88 15.05
N VAL A 155 13.81 16.16 14.51
CA VAL A 155 12.73 16.72 13.70
C VAL A 155 11.39 16.46 14.35
N THR A 156 10.45 17.40 14.16
CA THR A 156 9.13 17.40 14.77
C THR A 156 8.05 17.59 13.70
N GLY A 157 6.78 17.62 14.12
CA GLY A 157 5.66 17.94 13.23
C GLY A 157 5.80 19.31 12.52
N ASP A 158 6.55 20.26 13.08
CA ASP A 158 6.78 21.56 12.44
C ASP A 158 7.71 21.50 11.23
N ASP A 159 8.49 20.42 11.11
CA ASP A 159 9.39 20.17 9.97
C ASP A 159 8.69 19.43 8.80
N TRP A 160 7.38 19.21 8.86
CA TRP A 160 6.68 18.35 7.91
C TRP A 160 6.88 18.71 6.44
N GLU A 161 6.99 19.99 6.10
CA GLU A 161 7.27 20.43 4.72
C GLU A 161 8.66 20.03 4.25
N ARG A 162 9.65 20.15 5.14
CA ARG A 162 11.04 19.75 4.86
C ARG A 162 11.14 18.23 4.67
N LEU A 163 10.46 17.46 5.53
CA LEU A 163 10.39 15.99 5.45
C LEU A 163 9.69 15.55 4.16
N ARG A 164 8.58 16.20 3.80
CA ARG A 164 7.89 15.98 2.54
C ARG A 164 8.78 16.26 1.33
N GLY A 165 9.61 17.31 1.39
CA GLY A 165 10.57 17.64 0.33
C GLY A 165 11.58 16.53 0.08
N VAL A 166 12.07 15.86 1.14
CA VAL A 166 12.98 14.71 1.03
C VAL A 166 12.31 13.53 0.32
N GLU A 167 11.03 13.24 0.61
CA GLU A 167 10.31 12.14 -0.04
C GLU A 167 10.04 12.39 -1.53
N GLN A 168 9.70 13.63 -1.88
CA GLN A 168 9.37 13.99 -3.27
C GLN A 168 10.57 13.91 -4.22
N GLY A 169 11.78 13.88 -3.70
CA GLY A 169 13.00 13.70 -4.51
C GLY A 169 13.11 12.33 -5.17
N ALA A 170 12.47 11.31 -4.62
CA ALA A 170 12.42 9.95 -5.17
C ALA A 170 11.03 9.66 -5.74
N ARG A 171 10.75 10.15 -6.96
CA ARG A 171 9.47 9.88 -7.65
C ARG A 171 9.39 8.41 -8.04
N ARG A 172 8.55 7.66 -7.33
CA ARG A 172 8.23 6.26 -7.62
C ARG A 172 6.72 6.11 -7.73
N THR A 173 6.28 5.14 -8.50
CA THR A 173 4.85 4.79 -8.57
C THR A 173 4.34 4.36 -7.20
N LEU A 174 3.13 4.78 -6.84
CA LEU A 174 2.49 4.67 -5.53
C LEU A 174 3.16 5.47 -4.39
N SER A 175 4.07 6.41 -4.69
CA SER A 175 4.53 7.38 -3.70
C SER A 175 3.37 8.31 -3.32
N LEU A 176 2.98 8.32 -2.04
CA LEU A 176 1.89 9.15 -1.54
C LEU A 176 2.38 10.58 -1.25
N ARG A 177 1.56 11.57 -1.61
CA ARG A 177 1.71 12.93 -1.08
C ARG A 177 0.89 13.06 0.20
N ARG A 178 1.56 13.03 1.33
CA ARG A 178 0.94 13.09 2.65
C ARG A 178 0.62 14.52 3.06
N SER A 179 -0.54 14.71 3.71
CA SER A 179 -0.97 15.99 4.30
C SER A 179 -0.16 16.33 5.55
N GLU A 180 -0.23 17.56 6.02
CA GLU A 180 0.32 17.97 7.32
C GLU A 180 -0.23 17.12 8.46
N THR A 181 -1.56 16.93 8.49
CA THR A 181 -2.22 16.07 9.48
C THR A 181 -1.65 14.67 9.49
N TRP A 182 -1.39 14.09 8.31
CA TRP A 182 -0.74 12.77 8.22
C TRP A 182 0.66 12.76 8.83
N TRP A 183 1.48 13.78 8.55
CA TRP A 183 2.81 13.88 9.11
C TRP A 183 2.79 13.98 10.63
N ARG A 184 1.93 14.83 11.18
CA ARG A 184 1.83 15.06 12.63
C ARG A 184 1.23 13.86 13.36
N GLU A 185 0.10 13.33 12.87
CA GLU A 185 -0.68 12.33 13.59
C GLU A 185 -0.25 10.87 13.31
N ARG A 186 0.26 10.60 12.11
CA ARG A 186 0.56 9.22 11.67
C ARG A 186 2.05 8.92 11.55
N THR A 187 2.85 9.85 11.05
CA THR A 187 4.29 9.61 10.87
C THR A 187 5.07 9.89 12.14
N LEU A 188 4.80 11.03 12.77
CA LEU A 188 5.55 11.52 13.95
C LEU A 188 4.78 11.36 15.26
N GLY A 189 3.49 11.02 15.22
CA GLY A 189 2.64 10.83 16.40
C GLY A 189 2.48 9.36 16.81
N ASP A 190 1.93 9.17 18.01
CA ASP A 190 1.64 7.85 18.60
C ASP A 190 0.28 7.28 18.18
N TRP A 191 0.08 7.06 16.89
CA TRP A 191 -1.16 6.48 16.39
C TRP A 191 -1.36 4.99 16.74
N ALA A 192 -0.27 4.29 17.10
CA ALA A 192 -0.28 2.86 17.40
C ALA A 192 -0.38 2.55 18.90
N GLY A 193 -0.35 3.58 19.76
CA GLY A 193 -0.38 3.43 21.22
C GLY A 193 0.88 2.81 21.81
N SER A 194 2.03 3.03 21.14
CA SER A 194 3.36 2.54 21.57
C SER A 194 4.30 3.66 22.02
N GLY A 195 3.79 4.88 22.16
CA GLY A 195 4.54 6.11 22.42
C GLY A 195 4.96 6.82 21.13
N ASP A 196 5.28 8.11 21.25
CA ASP A 196 5.78 8.91 20.14
C ASP A 196 7.11 8.33 19.62
N PRO A 197 7.29 8.23 18.32
CA PRO A 197 8.53 7.75 17.74
C PRO A 197 9.64 8.79 17.88
N PHE A 198 10.89 8.32 17.86
CA PHE A 198 12.04 9.19 17.66
C PHE A 198 12.16 9.56 16.18
N ALA A 199 12.49 10.82 15.91
CA ALA A 199 12.66 11.30 14.55
C ALA A 199 13.89 12.21 14.44
N PHE A 200 14.78 11.89 13.48
CA PHE A 200 16.02 12.63 13.24
C PHE A 200 16.23 12.87 11.75
N GLY A 201 16.70 14.06 11.44
CA GLY A 201 17.13 14.46 10.11
C GLY A 201 18.66 14.52 10.00
N TYR A 202 19.19 14.23 8.82
CA TYR A 202 20.56 14.52 8.45
C TYR A 202 20.61 15.77 7.57
N GLU A 203 21.36 16.77 8.00
CA GLU A 203 21.53 18.05 7.32
C GLU A 203 22.97 18.23 6.84
N ARG A 204 23.11 18.73 5.63
CA ARG A 204 24.38 19.18 5.06
C ARG A 204 24.18 20.47 4.28
N ASP A 205 25.07 21.43 4.46
CA ASP A 205 25.06 22.73 3.79
C ASP A 205 23.71 23.45 3.90
N GLY A 206 23.08 23.36 5.11
CA GLY A 206 21.78 23.98 5.41
C GLY A 206 20.57 23.24 4.83
N SER A 207 20.75 22.13 4.13
CA SER A 207 19.68 21.36 3.50
C SER A 207 19.46 20.02 4.20
N LEU A 208 18.22 19.63 4.39
CA LEU A 208 17.84 18.31 4.87
C LEU A 208 18.04 17.28 3.74
N ARG A 209 18.97 16.33 3.94
CA ARG A 209 19.34 15.30 2.95
C ARG A 209 18.65 13.96 3.19
N GLY A 210 18.11 13.76 4.37
CA GLY A 210 17.37 12.56 4.73
C GLY A 210 16.84 12.63 6.14
N PHE A 211 15.93 11.71 6.47
CA PHE A 211 15.39 11.57 7.82
C PHE A 211 15.07 10.11 8.13
N VAL A 212 15.02 9.80 9.42
CA VAL A 212 14.63 8.50 9.96
C VAL A 212 13.64 8.70 11.09
N VAL A 213 12.59 7.86 11.11
CA VAL A 213 11.59 7.75 12.19
C VAL A 213 11.64 6.31 12.71
N TYR A 214 11.81 6.13 14.02
CA TYR A 214 11.96 4.81 14.62
C TYR A 214 11.39 4.73 16.03
N THR A 215 11.14 3.51 16.49
CA THR A 215 10.81 3.17 17.88
C THR A 215 11.85 2.20 18.42
N ILE A 216 12.00 2.16 19.75
CA ILE A 216 12.78 1.13 20.43
C ILE A 216 11.81 0.28 21.23
N GLU A 217 11.77 -1.00 20.90
CA GLU A 217 10.93 -1.99 21.54
C GLU A 217 11.80 -2.89 22.43
N ARG A 218 11.23 -3.32 23.54
CA ARG A 218 11.87 -4.26 24.44
C ARG A 218 11.12 -5.59 24.38
N GLU A 219 11.79 -6.63 23.96
CA GLU A 219 11.27 -8.00 24.07
C GLU A 219 11.52 -8.52 25.48
N SER A 220 10.49 -9.10 26.10
CA SER A 220 10.58 -9.57 27.49
C SER A 220 11.55 -10.73 27.59
N GLY A 221 12.63 -10.56 28.36
CA GLY A 221 13.47 -11.64 28.85
C GLY A 221 13.06 -12.04 30.26
N THR A 222 13.57 -13.18 30.76
CA THR A 222 13.32 -13.67 32.13
C THR A 222 13.92 -12.74 33.18
N THR A 223 14.95 -11.99 32.80
CA THR A 223 15.58 -10.95 33.65
C THR A 223 15.74 -9.63 32.87
N PRO A 224 15.92 -8.48 33.58
CA PRO A 224 16.16 -7.19 32.91
C PRO A 224 17.43 -7.17 32.03
N HIS A 225 18.41 -8.03 32.30
CA HIS A 225 19.65 -8.12 31.51
C HIS A 225 19.52 -9.01 30.27
N GLU A 226 18.53 -9.88 30.21
CA GLU A 226 18.25 -10.75 29.04
C GLU A 226 17.27 -10.13 28.05
N ALA A 227 16.78 -8.94 28.35
CA ALA A 227 15.82 -8.27 27.46
C ALA A 227 16.54 -7.78 26.20
N VAL A 228 16.17 -8.35 25.06
CA VAL A 228 16.60 -7.87 23.75
C VAL A 228 15.89 -6.57 23.43
N ARG A 229 16.64 -5.55 23.04
CA ARG A 229 16.10 -4.28 22.56
C ARG A 229 16.26 -4.20 21.06
N ARG A 230 15.15 -3.89 20.39
CA ARG A 230 15.10 -3.75 18.94
C ARG A 230 14.75 -2.32 18.57
N LEU A 231 15.60 -1.69 17.76
CA LEU A 231 15.28 -0.44 17.10
C LEU A 231 14.52 -0.78 15.81
N ARG A 232 13.26 -0.39 15.73
CA ARG A 232 12.44 -0.61 14.54
C ARG A 232 12.29 0.68 13.77
N VAL A 233 12.83 0.73 12.56
CA VAL A 233 12.70 1.86 11.65
C VAL A 233 11.30 1.83 11.03
N ARG A 234 10.47 2.84 11.36
CA ARG A 234 9.14 3.05 10.77
C ARG A 234 9.23 3.68 9.39
N GLN A 235 10.19 4.60 9.24
CA GLN A 235 10.44 5.28 7.97
C GLN A 235 11.89 5.73 7.89
N LEU A 236 12.47 5.58 6.69
CA LEU A 236 13.76 6.12 6.33
C LEU A 236 13.69 6.62 4.89
N SER A 237 13.95 7.90 4.69
CA SER A 237 13.97 8.54 3.36
C SER A 237 15.22 9.40 3.22
N ALA A 238 15.80 9.38 2.03
CA ALA A 238 16.97 10.17 1.69
C ALA A 238 16.90 10.63 0.24
N VAL A 239 17.39 11.83 -0.05
CA VAL A 239 17.39 12.39 -1.40
C VAL A 239 18.49 11.77 -2.27
N ASP A 240 19.54 11.19 -1.64
CA ASP A 240 20.68 10.58 -2.30
C ASP A 240 21.39 9.53 -1.44
N ASP A 241 22.45 8.96 -1.99
CA ASP A 241 23.25 7.92 -1.33
C ASP A 241 24.01 8.45 -0.10
N GLU A 242 24.44 9.72 -0.10
CA GLU A 242 25.09 10.32 1.07
C GLU A 242 24.12 10.40 2.26
N GLY A 243 22.91 10.91 2.03
CA GLY A 243 21.87 10.95 3.06
C GLY A 243 21.51 9.57 3.60
N LEU A 244 21.40 8.58 2.69
CA LEU A 244 21.13 7.19 3.11
C LEU A 244 22.29 6.64 3.99
N ARG A 245 23.53 6.79 3.57
CA ARG A 245 24.70 6.35 4.35
C ARG A 245 24.79 7.03 5.71
N ALA A 246 24.51 8.34 5.76
CA ALA A 246 24.50 9.08 7.00
C ALA A 246 23.44 8.56 7.97
N LEU A 247 22.23 8.27 7.50
CA LEU A 247 21.16 7.72 8.34
C LEU A 247 21.48 6.29 8.83
N LEU A 248 22.05 5.45 7.99
CA LEU A 248 22.49 4.11 8.40
C LEU A 248 23.63 4.20 9.45
N HIS A 249 24.59 5.11 9.26
CA HIS A 249 25.62 5.38 10.27
C HIS A 249 25.05 5.88 11.59
N PHE A 250 24.03 6.75 11.55
CA PHE A 250 23.31 7.20 12.74
C PHE A 250 22.66 6.03 13.48
N LEU A 251 21.97 5.14 12.76
CA LEU A 251 21.37 3.94 13.35
C LEU A 251 22.44 3.02 13.98
N GLY A 252 23.60 2.88 13.35
CA GLY A 252 24.75 2.16 13.87
C GLY A 252 25.35 2.76 15.16
N GLY A 253 25.03 4.02 15.47
CA GLY A 253 25.43 4.68 16.71
C GLY A 253 24.66 4.24 17.97
N HIS A 254 23.63 3.39 17.83
CA HIS A 254 22.79 2.92 18.95
C HIS A 254 23.29 1.61 19.61
N ASP A 255 24.54 1.23 19.41
CA ASP A 255 25.15 -0.01 19.89
C ASP A 255 25.09 -0.23 21.42
N SER A 256 25.04 0.85 22.19
CA SER A 256 24.88 0.77 23.65
C SER A 256 23.40 0.68 24.11
N GLN A 257 22.44 0.91 23.22
CA GLN A 257 21.01 0.95 23.55
C GLN A 257 20.23 -0.23 23.00
N VAL A 258 20.65 -0.79 21.85
CA VAL A 258 19.88 -1.83 21.17
C VAL A 258 20.78 -2.95 20.64
N ASP A 259 20.23 -4.14 20.61
CA ASP A 259 20.90 -5.34 20.09
C ASP A 259 20.70 -5.49 18.58
N THR A 260 19.55 -5.01 18.07
CA THR A 260 19.14 -5.19 16.68
C THR A 260 18.51 -3.92 16.12
N VAL A 261 18.84 -3.63 14.87
CA VAL A 261 18.17 -2.62 14.04
C VAL A 261 17.38 -3.32 12.95
N GLU A 262 16.06 -3.16 12.99
CA GLU A 262 15.15 -3.67 11.96
C GLU A 262 14.72 -2.55 11.03
N LEU A 263 14.81 -2.78 9.72
CA LEU A 263 14.29 -1.84 8.73
C LEU A 263 13.76 -2.55 7.48
N ARG A 264 12.71 -1.98 6.89
CA ARG A 264 12.13 -2.43 5.63
C ARG A 264 12.56 -1.51 4.49
N ARG A 265 13.02 -2.11 3.41
CA ARG A 265 13.42 -1.37 2.20
C ARG A 265 12.92 -2.10 0.96
N PRO A 266 12.64 -1.37 -0.13
CA PRO A 266 12.38 -2.02 -1.40
C PRO A 266 13.62 -2.77 -1.90
N PRO A 267 13.44 -3.82 -2.73
CA PRO A 267 14.52 -4.72 -3.18
C PRO A 267 15.72 -4.01 -3.81
N GLU A 268 15.49 -2.90 -4.51
CA GLU A 268 16.53 -2.14 -5.25
C GLU A 268 17.56 -1.48 -4.32
N CYS A 269 17.25 -1.33 -3.03
CA CYS A 269 18.19 -0.73 -2.07
C CYS A 269 19.45 -1.55 -1.83
N ARG A 270 19.41 -2.90 -2.07
CA ARG A 270 20.57 -3.81 -1.99
C ARG A 270 21.46 -3.58 -0.77
N LEU A 271 20.86 -3.48 0.44
CA LEU A 271 21.59 -3.12 1.66
C LEU A 271 22.69 -4.11 2.02
N LEU A 272 22.52 -5.40 1.70
CA LEU A 272 23.54 -6.42 1.98
C LEU A 272 24.87 -6.16 1.22
N GLU A 273 24.82 -5.45 0.11
CA GLU A 273 26.04 -5.06 -0.63
C GLU A 273 26.79 -3.90 0.04
N ARG A 274 26.20 -3.26 1.04
CA ARG A 274 26.69 -2.03 1.68
C ARG A 274 27.18 -2.23 3.11
N VAL A 275 26.57 -3.17 3.84
CA VAL A 275 26.84 -3.38 5.27
C VAL A 275 28.09 -4.23 5.49
N ARG A 276 28.63 -4.19 6.73
CA ARG A 276 29.72 -5.08 7.15
C ARG A 276 29.16 -6.46 7.47
N ALA A 277 29.94 -7.51 7.18
CA ALA A 277 29.58 -8.90 7.50
C ALA A 277 28.13 -9.27 7.07
N PRO A 278 27.75 -9.07 5.79
CA PRO A 278 26.39 -9.29 5.33
C PRO A 278 25.89 -10.74 5.53
N GLU A 279 26.81 -11.70 5.66
CA GLU A 279 26.52 -13.11 5.91
C GLU A 279 25.93 -13.37 7.30
N THR A 280 26.03 -12.42 8.23
CA THR A 280 25.44 -12.50 9.58
C THR A 280 24.12 -11.74 9.70
N ALA A 281 23.73 -11.00 8.66
CA ALA A 281 22.47 -10.27 8.64
C ALA A 281 21.30 -11.19 8.30
N THR A 282 20.13 -10.94 8.90
CA THR A 282 18.89 -11.57 8.46
C THR A 282 18.21 -10.70 7.41
N CYS A 283 17.80 -11.32 6.30
CA CYS A 283 17.02 -10.66 5.26
C CYS A 283 15.81 -11.53 4.90
N THR A 284 14.61 -11.02 5.17
CA THR A 284 13.34 -11.71 4.87
C THR A 284 12.59 -10.94 3.82
N VAL A 285 12.06 -11.64 2.81
CA VAL A 285 11.14 -11.07 1.83
C VAL A 285 9.74 -11.08 2.44
N GLU A 286 9.09 -9.93 2.44
CA GLU A 286 7.74 -9.74 2.96
C GLU A 286 6.84 -9.16 1.87
N PRO A 287 5.60 -9.68 1.71
CA PRO A 287 4.63 -9.06 0.83
C PRO A 287 4.28 -7.66 1.35
N GLY A 288 4.14 -6.73 0.43
CA GLY A 288 3.77 -5.36 0.70
C GLY A 288 2.26 -5.10 0.61
N PRO A 289 1.87 -3.85 0.26
CA PRO A 289 0.48 -3.50 0.07
C PRO A 289 -0.13 -4.23 -1.12
N MET A 290 -1.45 -4.35 -1.11
CA MET A 290 -2.20 -4.86 -2.25
C MET A 290 -2.95 -3.71 -2.92
N VAL A 291 -3.18 -3.86 -4.21
CA VAL A 291 -3.89 -2.90 -5.06
C VAL A 291 -5.01 -3.58 -5.82
N ARG A 292 -6.01 -2.77 -6.19
CA ARG A 292 -7.14 -3.21 -6.99
C ARG A 292 -7.72 -2.04 -7.78
N LEU A 293 -8.03 -2.28 -9.05
CA LEU A 293 -8.82 -1.37 -9.87
C LEU A 293 -10.29 -1.40 -9.45
N THR A 294 -10.94 -0.25 -9.51
CA THR A 294 -12.38 -0.11 -9.28
C THR A 294 -13.17 -0.43 -10.54
N GLY A 295 -12.58 -0.21 -11.71
CA GLY A 295 -13.17 -0.45 -13.02
C GLY A 295 -12.14 -0.76 -14.10
N VAL A 296 -12.53 -1.49 -15.14
CA VAL A 296 -11.66 -1.76 -16.31
C VAL A 296 -11.43 -0.48 -17.13
N ASP A 297 -12.37 0.46 -17.11
CA ASP A 297 -12.26 1.80 -17.70
C ASP A 297 -11.11 2.66 -17.13
N ALA A 298 -10.49 2.25 -16.02
CA ALA A 298 -9.23 2.80 -15.53
C ALA A 298 -8.11 2.82 -16.59
N LEU A 299 -8.12 1.88 -17.53
CA LEU A 299 -7.15 1.79 -18.62
C LEU A 299 -7.16 3.04 -19.52
N GLU A 300 -8.29 3.75 -19.61
CA GLU A 300 -8.40 5.00 -20.37
C GLU A 300 -7.52 6.13 -19.80
N ARG A 301 -7.09 5.99 -18.55
CA ARG A 301 -6.28 7.01 -17.88
C ARG A 301 -4.80 6.68 -17.85
N LEU A 302 -4.37 5.56 -18.44
CA LEU A 302 -2.96 5.26 -18.61
C LEU A 302 -2.31 6.18 -19.65
N PRO A 303 -1.00 6.45 -19.53
CA PRO A 303 -0.28 7.22 -20.53
C PRO A 303 0.05 6.35 -21.76
N TRP A 304 -0.92 6.16 -22.63
CA TRP A 304 -0.72 5.46 -23.90
C TRP A 304 0.18 6.27 -24.81
N PRO A 305 1.13 5.65 -25.54
CA PRO A 305 1.96 6.37 -26.51
C PRO A 305 1.12 7.03 -27.62
N GLU A 306 1.42 8.28 -27.95
CA GLU A 306 0.70 9.01 -29.02
C GLU A 306 0.81 8.34 -30.41
N THR A 307 1.83 7.51 -30.59
CA THR A 307 2.07 6.77 -31.85
C THR A 307 1.36 5.42 -31.90
N LEU A 308 0.66 5.05 -30.83
CA LEU A 308 0.02 3.73 -30.75
C LEU A 308 -1.42 3.79 -31.28
N ASP A 309 -1.67 3.04 -32.34
CA ASP A 309 -3.00 2.71 -32.86
C ASP A 309 -3.22 1.23 -32.73
N THR A 310 -4.21 0.82 -31.94
CA THR A 310 -4.50 -0.60 -31.72
C THR A 310 -5.96 -0.80 -31.33
N GLU A 311 -6.51 -1.98 -31.64
CA GLU A 311 -7.81 -2.43 -31.16
C GLU A 311 -7.68 -3.89 -30.76
N PHE A 312 -8.20 -4.23 -29.57
CA PHE A 312 -8.25 -5.62 -29.10
C PHE A 312 -9.42 -5.85 -28.14
N THR A 313 -9.80 -7.10 -28.00
CA THR A 313 -10.81 -7.54 -27.04
C THR A 313 -10.13 -8.07 -25.77
N LEU A 314 -10.45 -7.47 -24.63
CA LEU A 314 -9.97 -7.84 -23.30
C LEU A 314 -11.09 -8.59 -22.55
N ARG A 315 -10.83 -9.82 -22.12
CA ARG A 315 -11.67 -10.56 -21.16
C ARG A 315 -11.10 -10.39 -19.76
N VAL A 316 -11.89 -9.84 -18.85
CA VAL A 316 -11.54 -9.69 -17.44
C VAL A 316 -12.48 -10.54 -16.59
N THR A 317 -11.91 -11.29 -15.64
CA THR A 317 -12.67 -11.93 -14.56
C THR A 317 -12.59 -11.11 -13.28
N ASP A 318 -13.73 -10.83 -12.66
CA ASP A 318 -13.80 -10.12 -11.38
C ASP A 318 -14.75 -10.82 -10.41
N PRO A 319 -14.20 -11.42 -9.31
CA PRO A 319 -15.01 -12.17 -8.38
C PRO A 319 -15.89 -11.29 -7.47
N LEU A 320 -15.73 -9.95 -7.48
CA LEU A 320 -16.38 -9.06 -6.53
C LEU A 320 -17.29 -8.02 -7.18
N VAL A 321 -16.86 -7.40 -8.28
CA VAL A 321 -17.56 -6.32 -8.98
C VAL A 321 -18.04 -6.82 -10.34
N GLU A 322 -19.34 -7.11 -10.44
CA GLU A 322 -19.96 -7.71 -11.64
C GLU A 322 -19.74 -6.88 -12.91
N ALA A 323 -19.72 -5.55 -12.80
CA ALA A 323 -19.49 -4.66 -13.92
C ALA A 323 -18.09 -4.78 -14.54
N ASN A 324 -17.12 -5.38 -13.85
CA ASN A 324 -15.78 -5.64 -14.35
C ASN A 324 -15.63 -7.07 -14.90
N ASP A 325 -16.58 -7.96 -14.62
CA ASP A 325 -16.54 -9.36 -15.09
C ASP A 325 -17.19 -9.45 -16.48
N GLY A 326 -16.38 -9.36 -17.52
CA GLY A 326 -16.92 -9.32 -18.86
C GLY A 326 -15.85 -9.18 -19.95
N ARG A 327 -16.33 -8.90 -21.17
CA ARG A 327 -15.48 -8.57 -22.30
C ARG A 327 -15.55 -7.08 -22.57
N PHE A 328 -14.41 -6.52 -22.92
CA PHE A 328 -14.24 -5.10 -23.18
C PHE A 328 -13.50 -4.94 -24.52
N ARG A 329 -13.99 -4.06 -25.36
CA ARG A 329 -13.23 -3.57 -26.52
C ARG A 329 -12.36 -2.43 -26.05
N VAL A 330 -11.07 -2.55 -26.26
CA VAL A 330 -10.09 -1.50 -26.02
C VAL A 330 -9.64 -0.99 -27.38
N THR A 331 -9.91 0.29 -27.65
CA THR A 331 -9.49 0.96 -28.88
C THR A 331 -8.56 2.11 -28.48
N VAL A 332 -7.41 2.21 -29.12
CA VAL A 332 -6.49 3.33 -28.95
C VAL A 332 -6.25 3.96 -30.30
N SER A 333 -6.50 5.24 -30.42
CA SER A 333 -6.28 6.02 -31.63
C SER A 333 -5.52 7.30 -31.29
N ASP A 334 -4.39 7.54 -31.96
CA ASP A 334 -3.50 8.67 -31.65
C ASP A 334 -3.17 8.75 -30.13
N GLY A 335 -2.91 7.61 -29.48
CA GLY A 335 -2.65 7.50 -28.05
C GLY A 335 -3.85 7.79 -27.13
N THR A 336 -5.06 7.97 -27.70
CA THR A 336 -6.30 8.18 -26.93
C THR A 336 -7.05 6.87 -26.77
N PRO A 337 -7.12 6.30 -25.55
CA PRO A 337 -7.82 5.04 -25.31
C PRO A 337 -9.33 5.22 -25.10
N SER A 338 -10.09 4.19 -25.49
CA SER A 338 -11.50 4.00 -25.13
C SER A 338 -11.70 2.55 -24.72
N VAL A 339 -12.49 2.32 -23.67
CA VAL A 339 -12.80 0.99 -23.13
C VAL A 339 -14.31 0.83 -23.05
N GLU A 340 -14.85 -0.02 -23.90
CA GLU A 340 -16.30 -0.23 -24.01
C GLU A 340 -16.67 -1.69 -23.68
N PRO A 341 -17.69 -1.94 -22.85
CA PRO A 341 -18.17 -3.29 -22.63
C PRO A 341 -18.76 -3.87 -23.92
N VAL A 342 -18.38 -5.11 -24.25
CA VAL A 342 -18.93 -5.85 -25.38
C VAL A 342 -20.15 -6.63 -24.91
N ALA A 343 -21.33 -6.32 -25.47
CA ALA A 343 -22.53 -7.06 -25.15
C ALA A 343 -22.39 -8.53 -25.53
N THR A 344 -22.58 -9.43 -24.61
CA THR A 344 -22.70 -10.86 -24.87
C THR A 344 -24.00 -11.07 -25.65
N GLY A 345 -23.88 -11.28 -26.96
CA GLY A 345 -25.04 -11.65 -27.80
C GLY A 345 -25.62 -12.94 -27.25
N GLY A 346 -26.92 -12.89 -26.90
CA GLY A 346 -27.64 -14.01 -26.30
C GLY A 346 -27.81 -15.19 -27.28
N HIS A 347 -26.79 -16.02 -27.41
CA HIS A 347 -26.92 -17.37 -27.93
C HIS A 347 -26.52 -18.32 -26.81
N ALA A 348 -27.51 -18.94 -26.20
CA ALA A 348 -27.34 -20.06 -25.28
C ALA A 348 -26.71 -21.23 -26.04
N GLY A 349 -25.40 -21.27 -26.09
CA GLY A 349 -24.65 -22.31 -26.80
C GLY A 349 -23.14 -22.17 -26.84
N ASP A 350 -22.58 -21.00 -26.63
CA ASP A 350 -21.13 -20.78 -26.60
C ASP A 350 -20.55 -21.00 -25.20
N SER A 351 -20.34 -22.26 -24.87
CA SER A 351 -19.62 -22.73 -23.69
C SER A 351 -18.08 -22.78 -23.93
N ALA A 352 -17.54 -21.81 -24.64
CA ALA A 352 -16.09 -21.58 -24.69
C ALA A 352 -15.79 -20.42 -23.73
N GLU A 353 -15.28 -20.74 -22.54
CA GLU A 353 -14.98 -19.79 -21.46
C GLU A 353 -14.02 -18.65 -21.89
N ASP A 354 -13.25 -18.81 -22.99
CA ASP A 354 -12.30 -17.84 -23.54
C ASP A 354 -12.53 -17.47 -25.02
N GLY A 355 -13.64 -17.88 -25.65
CA GLY A 355 -13.86 -17.83 -27.09
C GLY A 355 -13.57 -16.48 -27.74
N GLY A 356 -12.35 -16.29 -28.27
CA GLY A 356 -11.97 -15.21 -29.17
C GLY A 356 -11.68 -13.84 -28.54
N ALA A 357 -11.20 -13.77 -27.31
CA ALA A 357 -10.61 -12.55 -26.77
C ALA A 357 -9.09 -12.54 -27.02
N ASP A 358 -8.57 -11.42 -27.52
CA ASP A 358 -7.14 -11.24 -27.81
C ASP A 358 -6.28 -11.19 -26.54
N ALA A 359 -6.90 -10.81 -25.43
CA ALA A 359 -6.28 -10.74 -24.11
C ALA A 359 -7.24 -11.26 -23.02
N VAL A 360 -6.77 -12.16 -22.16
CA VAL A 360 -7.53 -12.76 -21.06
C VAL A 360 -6.76 -12.56 -19.76
N THR A 361 -7.40 -11.98 -18.73
CA THR A 361 -6.79 -11.76 -17.43
C THR A 361 -7.85 -11.70 -16.33
N ASP A 362 -7.42 -11.69 -15.07
CA ASP A 362 -8.26 -11.31 -13.94
C ASP A 362 -7.99 -9.87 -13.50
N ILE A 363 -8.87 -9.33 -12.65
CA ILE A 363 -8.76 -7.97 -12.14
C ILE A 363 -7.55 -7.80 -11.20
N GLU A 364 -7.10 -8.88 -10.52
CA GLU A 364 -5.88 -8.89 -9.71
C GLU A 364 -4.67 -8.57 -10.58
N THR A 365 -4.46 -9.36 -11.62
CA THR A 365 -3.33 -9.23 -12.56
C THR A 365 -3.41 -7.91 -13.34
N LEU A 366 -4.61 -7.51 -13.79
CA LEU A 366 -4.79 -6.22 -14.47
C LEU A 366 -4.40 -5.04 -13.55
N SER A 367 -4.73 -5.12 -12.26
CA SER A 367 -4.34 -4.11 -11.28
C SER A 367 -2.83 -4.05 -11.07
N GLN A 368 -2.17 -5.20 -11.05
CA GLN A 368 -0.71 -5.31 -10.96
C GLN A 368 0.00 -4.76 -12.20
N LEU A 369 -0.50 -5.08 -13.40
CA LEU A 369 -0.03 -4.48 -14.66
C LEU A 369 -0.23 -2.97 -14.67
N TYR A 370 -1.39 -2.50 -14.22
CA TYR A 370 -1.72 -1.07 -14.16
C TYR A 370 -0.71 -0.26 -13.34
N VAL A 371 -0.28 -0.76 -12.18
CA VAL A 371 0.71 -0.07 -11.35
C VAL A 371 2.16 -0.38 -11.73
N GLY A 372 2.41 -1.38 -12.58
CA GLY A 372 3.74 -1.78 -13.01
C GLY A 372 4.45 -2.74 -12.04
N THR A 373 3.71 -3.61 -11.36
CA THR A 373 4.28 -4.72 -10.57
C THR A 373 5.07 -5.68 -11.46
N TYR A 374 4.55 -5.92 -12.66
CA TYR A 374 5.13 -6.76 -13.71
C TYR A 374 5.01 -6.08 -15.07
N GLU A 375 5.88 -6.45 -15.98
CA GLU A 375 5.66 -6.31 -17.42
C GLU A 375 4.72 -7.42 -17.94
N VAL A 376 4.14 -7.24 -19.12
CA VAL A 376 3.16 -8.17 -19.74
C VAL A 376 3.69 -9.58 -19.84
N ARG A 377 4.89 -9.77 -20.42
CA ARG A 377 5.49 -11.12 -20.60
C ARG A 377 5.78 -11.81 -19.27
N ARG A 378 6.10 -11.06 -18.22
CA ARG A 378 6.30 -11.61 -16.88
C ARG A 378 4.99 -12.09 -16.27
N ALA A 379 3.89 -11.37 -16.45
CA ALA A 379 2.57 -11.79 -16.00
C ALA A 379 2.13 -13.09 -16.66
N GLU A 380 2.37 -13.23 -17.97
CA GLU A 380 2.10 -14.49 -18.70
C GLU A 380 2.94 -15.67 -18.17
N GLN A 381 4.24 -15.45 -17.95
CA GLN A 381 5.12 -16.50 -17.40
C GLN A 381 4.66 -16.98 -16.01
N LEU A 382 4.01 -16.12 -15.23
CA LEU A 382 3.42 -16.47 -13.94
C LEU A 382 2.10 -17.23 -14.08
N GLY A 383 1.53 -17.31 -15.30
CA GLY A 383 0.31 -18.04 -15.61
C GLY A 383 -0.98 -17.32 -15.19
N ASN A 384 -0.91 -16.02 -14.93
CA ASN A 384 -2.05 -15.22 -14.45
C ASN A 384 -2.86 -14.58 -15.58
N CYS A 385 -2.36 -14.62 -16.81
CA CYS A 385 -3.00 -14.05 -18.01
C CYS A 385 -2.57 -14.81 -19.26
N ASN A 386 -3.32 -14.60 -20.33
CA ASN A 386 -3.00 -15.13 -21.64
C ASN A 386 -3.29 -14.04 -22.68
N PHE A 387 -2.28 -13.67 -23.48
CA PHE A 387 -2.35 -12.64 -24.49
C PHE A 387 -1.95 -13.21 -25.85
N GLU A 388 -2.67 -12.85 -26.91
CA GLU A 388 -2.24 -13.15 -28.26
C GLU A 388 -0.97 -12.33 -28.60
N GLU A 389 -0.05 -12.93 -29.38
CA GLU A 389 1.22 -12.27 -29.73
C GLU A 389 1.02 -10.89 -30.37
N SER A 390 -0.09 -10.70 -31.10
CA SER A 390 -0.48 -9.45 -31.73
C SER A 390 -0.69 -8.27 -30.78
N VAL A 391 -1.08 -8.54 -29.52
CA VAL A 391 -1.36 -7.51 -28.50
C VAL A 391 -0.26 -7.35 -27.47
N ILE A 392 0.69 -8.28 -27.40
CA ILE A 392 1.78 -8.24 -26.42
C ILE A 392 2.66 -7.00 -26.62
N GLU A 393 3.05 -6.70 -27.85
CA GLU A 393 3.90 -5.55 -28.16
C GLU A 393 3.20 -4.23 -27.80
N PRO A 394 1.97 -3.93 -28.26
CA PRO A 394 1.22 -2.75 -27.82
C PRO A 394 1.04 -2.64 -26.31
N LEU A 395 0.71 -3.73 -25.63
CA LEU A 395 0.52 -3.74 -24.18
C LEU A 395 1.83 -3.53 -23.41
N SER A 396 2.97 -4.03 -23.94
CA SER A 396 4.27 -3.87 -23.30
C SER A 396 4.79 -2.44 -23.31
N GLU A 397 4.34 -1.62 -24.28
CA GLU A 397 4.67 -0.18 -24.30
C GLU A 397 3.99 0.57 -23.14
N VAL A 398 2.83 0.09 -22.69
CA VAL A 398 2.02 0.74 -21.63
C VAL A 398 2.28 0.12 -20.26
N PHE A 399 2.38 -1.20 -20.19
CA PHE A 399 2.53 -1.95 -18.95
C PHE A 399 4.00 -2.31 -18.66
N SER A 400 4.87 -1.31 -18.66
CA SER A 400 6.26 -1.48 -18.20
C SER A 400 6.32 -1.71 -16.69
N GLU A 401 7.35 -2.43 -16.22
CA GLU A 401 7.63 -2.55 -14.79
C GLU A 401 8.05 -1.19 -14.21
N GLU A 402 7.58 -0.89 -13.00
CA GLU A 402 7.78 0.38 -12.30
C GLU A 402 8.48 0.17 -10.95
N GLN A 403 9.19 1.17 -10.48
CA GLN A 403 9.65 1.19 -9.10
C GLN A 403 8.53 1.63 -8.18
N LEU A 404 8.01 0.71 -7.38
CA LEU A 404 6.87 0.92 -6.49
C LEU A 404 7.33 1.34 -5.08
N ALA A 405 6.60 2.26 -4.44
CA ALA A 405 7.03 2.82 -3.15
C ALA A 405 5.87 3.16 -2.19
N LEU A 406 4.83 2.33 -2.11
CA LEU A 406 3.82 2.51 -1.07
C LEU A 406 4.35 1.97 0.25
N SER A 407 4.86 2.86 1.10
CA SER A 407 5.40 2.52 2.42
C SER A 407 4.58 3.05 3.61
N ALA A 408 3.66 3.98 3.34
CA ALA A 408 2.79 4.52 4.39
C ALA A 408 1.72 3.51 4.78
N PHE A 409 1.72 3.08 6.03
CA PHE A 409 0.70 2.18 6.58
C PHE A 409 -0.56 2.97 7.00
N PHE A 410 -1.77 2.48 6.65
CA PHE A 410 -3.05 3.13 6.92
C PHE A 410 -4.18 2.15 7.27
#